data_c79b0c3fea80472abae6d6002a9adf91
#
_entry.id   c79b0c3fea80472abae6d6002a9adf91
#
_cell.length_a   1.000
_cell.length_b   1.000
_cell.length_c   1.000
_cell.angle_alpha   90.00
_cell.angle_beta   90.00
_cell.angle_gamma   90.00
#
_symmetry.space_group_name_H-M   'P 1'
#
loop_
_entity.id
_entity.type
_entity.pdbx_description
1 polymer ?
#
loop_
_entity_poly.entity_id
_entity_poly.type
_entity_poly.pdbx_seq_one_letter_code
_entity_poly.pdbx_strand_id
1 'polypeptide(L)'
;TRFAPSPTGRMHVGNLRTALYAYLIAKHDDGTFMLRIEDTDQERFQEGALDIIYRTLKETGLVHDEGPDKDGGCGPYVQSERNAAGLYLKYAKQLVEQGDAYYCFCDAERLSQCKRNVGGKEISIYDKHCLGLSKEEVEANLAAGKPYVIRFNMPTEGTTTFHDEIYGDITVNNEELEDLILIKSDGYPTYNFANVIDDHLMGVTHVVRGNEYLSSSPKYNRIYEAFGWEVPVYVHCPLITNEEHQKLSKRCGHSSYEDLINQGFLHYISDRWCPAPENASIHGGWSAPSG
;
A
#
# COMPACT_ATOMS: atom_id res chain seq x y z
N THR A 1 -5.49 -4.36 -11.88
CA THR A 1 -5.50 -3.62 -10.61
C THR A 1 -5.58 -4.57 -9.42
N ARG A 2 -5.41 -4.04 -8.21
CA ARG A 2 -5.61 -4.83 -6.99
C ARG A 2 -6.34 -4.02 -5.90
N PHE A 3 -7.13 -4.73 -5.09
CA PHE A 3 -7.53 -4.30 -3.77
C PHE A 3 -6.68 -5.05 -2.74
N ALA A 4 -6.03 -4.32 -1.84
CA ALA A 4 -5.01 -4.88 -0.95
C ALA A 4 -5.27 -4.48 0.52
N PRO A 5 -6.35 -5.01 1.12
CA PRO A 5 -6.71 -4.68 2.49
C PRO A 5 -5.83 -5.42 3.51
N SER A 6 -5.53 -4.72 4.62
CA SER A 6 -5.03 -5.38 5.83
C SER A 6 -6.21 -5.97 6.62
N PRO A 7 -6.09 -7.20 7.16
CA PRO A 7 -7.17 -7.88 7.88
C PRO A 7 -7.28 -7.37 9.33
N THR A 8 -7.71 -6.11 9.49
CA THR A 8 -7.76 -5.39 10.77
C THR A 8 -9.18 -5.13 11.28
N GLY A 9 -10.16 -5.90 10.82
CA GLY A 9 -11.57 -5.81 11.24
C GLY A 9 -12.50 -5.20 10.20
N ARG A 10 -13.43 -4.34 10.63
CA ARG A 10 -14.48 -3.79 9.75
C ARG A 10 -13.93 -3.00 8.57
N MET A 11 -14.56 -3.16 7.42
CA MET A 11 -14.20 -2.44 6.19
C MET A 11 -14.59 -0.97 6.29
N HIS A 12 -13.59 -0.07 6.30
CA HIS A 12 -13.84 1.37 6.25
C HIS A 12 -14.36 1.77 4.85
N VAL A 13 -15.33 2.70 4.79
CA VAL A 13 -15.91 3.16 3.51
C VAL A 13 -14.87 3.72 2.55
N GLY A 14 -13.78 4.31 3.06
CA GLY A 14 -12.63 4.74 2.24
C GLY A 14 -11.96 3.59 1.52
N ASN A 15 -11.78 2.45 2.19
CA ASN A 15 -11.21 1.25 1.56
C ASN A 15 -12.17 0.65 0.54
N LEU A 16 -13.46 0.61 0.86
CA LEU A 16 -14.49 0.12 -0.07
C LEU A 16 -14.55 0.98 -1.33
N ARG A 17 -14.49 2.32 -1.20
CA ARG A 17 -14.42 3.22 -2.35
C ARG A 17 -13.15 2.98 -3.19
N THR A 18 -12.01 2.75 -2.54
CA THR A 18 -10.77 2.43 -3.24
C THR A 18 -10.90 1.11 -4.00
N ALA A 19 -11.53 0.09 -3.40
CA ALA A 19 -11.84 -1.17 -4.07
C ALA A 19 -12.76 -0.95 -5.28
N LEU A 20 -13.79 -0.11 -5.14
CA LEU A 20 -14.70 0.24 -6.24
C LEU A 20 -13.94 0.86 -7.42
N TYR A 21 -13.08 1.84 -7.19
CA TYR A 21 -12.35 2.48 -8.27
C TYR A 21 -11.35 1.52 -8.94
N ALA A 22 -10.65 0.72 -8.14
CA ALA A 22 -9.78 -0.33 -8.69
C ALA A 22 -10.56 -1.34 -9.54
N TYR A 23 -11.75 -1.77 -9.07
CA TYR A 23 -12.64 -2.64 -9.83
C TYR A 23 -13.10 -2.00 -11.14
N LEU A 24 -13.57 -0.75 -11.11
CA LEU A 24 -14.05 -0.05 -12.29
C LEU A 24 -12.96 0.15 -13.34
N ILE A 25 -11.74 0.52 -12.94
CA ILE A 25 -10.60 0.64 -13.84
C ILE A 25 -10.29 -0.72 -14.48
N ALA A 26 -10.23 -1.80 -13.69
CA ALA A 26 -9.98 -3.13 -14.22
C ALA A 26 -11.05 -3.53 -15.25
N LYS A 27 -12.34 -3.30 -14.96
CA LYS A 27 -13.43 -3.70 -15.87
C LYS A 27 -13.53 -2.80 -17.09
N HIS A 28 -13.15 -1.52 -16.99
CA HIS A 28 -13.10 -0.61 -18.14
C HIS A 28 -12.05 -1.05 -19.17
N ASP A 29 -10.91 -1.55 -18.68
CA ASP A 29 -9.75 -1.90 -19.52
C ASP A 29 -9.68 -3.40 -19.83
N ASP A 30 -10.78 -4.15 -19.64
CA ASP A 30 -10.84 -5.62 -19.79
C ASP A 30 -9.72 -6.33 -18.99
N GLY A 31 -9.30 -5.74 -17.88
CA GLY A 31 -8.23 -6.22 -17.04
C GLY A 31 -8.72 -7.02 -15.82
N THR A 32 -7.77 -7.42 -14.99
CA THR A 32 -7.99 -8.25 -13.81
C THR A 32 -8.11 -7.40 -12.55
N PHE A 33 -9.12 -7.63 -11.72
CA PHE A 33 -9.26 -7.10 -10.38
C PHE A 33 -8.86 -8.15 -9.35
N MET A 34 -7.72 -7.97 -8.71
CA MET A 34 -7.10 -8.91 -7.78
C MET A 34 -7.41 -8.55 -6.32
N LEU A 35 -7.60 -9.55 -5.48
CA LEU A 35 -7.60 -9.40 -4.02
C LEU A 35 -6.27 -9.90 -3.44
N ARG A 36 -5.51 -9.02 -2.79
CA ARG A 36 -4.29 -9.36 -2.03
C ARG A 36 -4.48 -9.02 -0.56
N ILE A 37 -4.11 -9.93 0.34
CA ILE A 37 -4.19 -9.70 1.78
C ILE A 37 -2.83 -9.23 2.30
N GLU A 38 -2.82 -8.03 2.89
CA GLU A 38 -1.61 -7.41 3.44
C GLU A 38 -1.60 -7.54 4.96
N ASP A 39 -1.04 -8.64 5.43
CA ASP A 39 -0.98 -9.07 6.83
C ASP A 39 0.44 -9.07 7.41
N THR A 40 1.35 -8.25 6.87
CA THR A 40 2.74 -8.14 7.38
C THR A 40 2.83 -7.56 8.79
N ASP A 41 1.78 -6.90 9.28
CA ASP A 41 1.62 -6.45 10.66
C ASP A 41 0.79 -7.48 11.45
N GLN A 42 1.47 -8.49 11.96
CA GLN A 42 0.86 -9.62 12.67
C GLN A 42 0.20 -9.21 14.00
N GLU A 43 0.62 -8.10 14.62
CA GLU A 43 0.02 -7.60 15.87
C GLU A 43 -1.40 -7.06 15.65
N ARG A 44 -1.68 -6.58 14.43
CA ARG A 44 -2.98 -5.99 14.06
C ARG A 44 -3.93 -6.99 13.41
N PHE A 45 -3.49 -8.21 13.17
CA PHE A 45 -4.35 -9.26 12.63
C PHE A 45 -5.55 -9.53 13.52
N GLN A 46 -6.75 -9.61 12.94
CA GLN A 46 -7.98 -9.97 13.64
C GLN A 46 -8.60 -11.21 13.01
N GLU A 47 -8.88 -12.20 13.85
CA GLU A 47 -9.59 -13.40 13.44
C GLU A 47 -10.97 -13.04 12.85
N GLY A 48 -11.36 -13.66 11.73
CA GLY A 48 -12.61 -13.38 11.04
C GLY A 48 -12.59 -12.12 10.13
N ALA A 49 -11.50 -11.33 10.13
CA ALA A 49 -11.42 -10.13 9.26
C ALA A 49 -11.44 -10.49 7.77
N LEU A 50 -10.91 -11.65 7.38
CA LEU A 50 -10.97 -12.14 5.99
C LEU A 50 -12.40 -12.41 5.55
N ASP A 51 -13.22 -13.03 6.39
CA ASP A 51 -14.63 -13.31 6.11
C ASP A 51 -15.43 -12.00 5.92
N ILE A 52 -15.08 -10.97 6.70
CA ILE A 52 -15.67 -9.64 6.53
C ILE A 52 -15.30 -9.05 5.17
N ILE A 53 -14.03 -9.16 4.75
CA ILE A 53 -13.58 -8.68 3.45
C ILE A 53 -14.34 -9.39 2.32
N TYR A 54 -14.35 -10.73 2.31
CA TYR A 54 -15.06 -11.52 1.29
C TYR A 54 -16.55 -11.23 1.24
N ARG A 55 -17.20 -11.19 2.41
CA ARG A 55 -18.61 -10.86 2.50
C ARG A 55 -18.90 -9.46 1.95
N THR A 56 -18.13 -8.45 2.36
CA THR A 56 -18.33 -7.07 1.91
C THR A 56 -18.16 -6.96 0.39
N LEU A 57 -17.11 -7.54 -0.19
CA LEU A 57 -16.89 -7.53 -1.62
C LEU A 57 -18.04 -8.24 -2.38
N LYS A 58 -18.51 -9.37 -1.88
CA LYS A 58 -19.65 -10.10 -2.46
C LYS A 58 -20.95 -9.30 -2.38
N GLU A 59 -21.28 -8.73 -1.22
CA GLU A 59 -22.51 -7.96 -0.99
C GLU A 59 -22.55 -6.67 -1.83
N THR A 60 -21.39 -6.06 -2.07
CA THR A 60 -21.26 -4.86 -2.92
C THR A 60 -21.08 -5.16 -4.42
N GLY A 61 -20.98 -6.42 -4.81
CA GLY A 61 -20.78 -6.82 -6.20
C GLY A 61 -19.36 -6.60 -6.74
N LEU A 62 -18.40 -6.26 -5.87
CA LEU A 62 -16.99 -6.07 -6.23
C LEU A 62 -16.25 -7.42 -6.25
N VAL A 63 -16.69 -8.33 -7.07
CA VAL A 63 -16.14 -9.69 -7.14
C VAL A 63 -14.76 -9.66 -7.78
N HIS A 64 -13.75 -10.14 -7.04
CA HIS A 64 -12.38 -10.25 -7.56
C HIS A 64 -12.26 -11.41 -8.56
N ASP A 65 -11.37 -11.24 -9.53
CA ASP A 65 -11.09 -12.24 -10.55
C ASP A 65 -10.09 -13.28 -10.04
N GLU A 66 -9.16 -12.88 -9.17
CA GLU A 66 -8.17 -13.73 -8.52
C GLU A 66 -7.85 -13.23 -7.10
N GLY A 67 -7.43 -14.13 -6.22
CA GLY A 67 -7.15 -13.86 -4.81
C GLY A 67 -6.85 -15.14 -4.04
N PRO A 68 -6.81 -15.08 -2.68
CA PRO A 68 -6.45 -16.25 -1.86
C PRO A 68 -7.39 -17.46 -2.04
N ASP A 69 -8.65 -17.22 -2.40
CA ASP A 69 -9.69 -18.23 -2.63
C ASP A 69 -9.84 -18.62 -4.11
N LYS A 70 -9.15 -17.92 -5.02
CA LYS A 70 -9.26 -18.11 -6.46
C LYS A 70 -7.92 -17.81 -7.14
N ASP A 71 -7.11 -18.83 -7.33
CA ASP A 71 -5.78 -18.68 -7.93
C ASP A 71 -5.86 -18.28 -9.40
N GLY A 72 -5.16 -17.21 -9.77
CA GLY A 72 -4.96 -16.72 -11.12
C GLY A 72 -3.53 -16.92 -11.64
N GLY A 73 -2.66 -17.57 -10.84
CA GLY A 73 -1.27 -17.86 -11.22
C GLY A 73 -0.23 -16.88 -10.66
N CYS A 74 -0.63 -15.86 -9.93
CA CYS A 74 0.27 -14.88 -9.30
C CYS A 74 0.47 -15.11 -7.79
N GLY A 75 -0.12 -16.19 -7.25
CA GLY A 75 -0.10 -16.53 -5.82
C GLY A 75 1.30 -16.76 -5.24
N PRO A 76 1.41 -16.89 -3.93
CA PRO A 76 0.38 -16.67 -2.91
C PRO A 76 -0.16 -15.22 -2.88
N TYR A 77 -1.44 -15.04 -2.53
CA TYR A 77 -2.08 -13.72 -2.44
C TYR A 77 -2.13 -13.17 -1.01
N VAL A 78 -1.47 -13.84 -0.08
CA VAL A 78 -1.33 -13.44 1.33
C VAL A 78 0.13 -13.12 1.60
N GLN A 79 0.42 -11.94 2.13
CA GLN A 79 1.81 -11.48 2.28
C GLN A 79 2.61 -12.32 3.29
N SER A 80 2.00 -12.81 4.37
CA SER A 80 2.68 -13.69 5.32
C SER A 80 3.12 -15.02 4.67
N GLU A 81 2.34 -15.57 3.73
CA GLU A 81 2.72 -16.78 2.97
C GLU A 81 3.89 -16.51 2.03
N ARG A 82 3.89 -15.35 1.36
CA ARG A 82 5.01 -14.89 0.52
C ARG A 82 6.28 -14.66 1.34
N ASN A 83 6.12 -14.12 2.57
CA ASN A 83 7.23 -13.97 3.50
C ASN A 83 7.80 -15.32 3.94
N ALA A 84 6.94 -16.27 4.28
CA ALA A 84 7.33 -17.64 4.65
C ALA A 84 8.08 -18.36 3.52
N ALA A 85 7.77 -18.05 2.25
CA ALA A 85 8.50 -18.51 1.08
C ALA A 85 9.85 -17.80 0.87
N GLY A 86 10.22 -16.84 1.72
CA GLY A 86 11.48 -16.10 1.65
C GLY A 86 11.56 -15.05 0.54
N LEU A 87 10.42 -14.73 -0.08
CA LEU A 87 10.35 -13.88 -1.26
C LEU A 87 10.94 -12.49 -1.02
N TYR A 88 10.47 -11.80 0.02
CA TYR A 88 10.90 -10.42 0.29
C TYR A 88 12.38 -10.33 0.69
N LEU A 89 12.84 -11.28 1.51
CA LEU A 89 14.26 -11.32 1.89
C LEU A 89 15.18 -11.54 0.67
N LYS A 90 14.76 -12.35 -0.30
CA LYS A 90 15.47 -12.56 -1.57
C LYS A 90 15.68 -11.23 -2.30
N TYR A 91 14.62 -10.45 -2.50
CA TYR A 91 14.70 -9.17 -3.21
C TYR A 91 15.45 -8.09 -2.40
N ALA A 92 15.29 -8.08 -1.08
CA ALA A 92 16.07 -7.17 -0.23
C ALA A 92 17.57 -7.45 -0.30
N LYS A 93 17.98 -8.73 -0.30
CA LYS A 93 19.40 -9.13 -0.50
C LYS A 93 19.92 -8.77 -1.88
N GLN A 94 19.11 -8.90 -2.93
CA GLN A 94 19.48 -8.44 -4.27
C GLN A 94 19.82 -6.95 -4.27
N LEU A 95 19.01 -6.10 -3.62
CA LEU A 95 19.32 -4.67 -3.49
C LEU A 95 20.60 -4.41 -2.68
N VAL A 96 20.88 -5.22 -1.66
CA VAL A 96 22.16 -5.13 -0.93
C VAL A 96 23.34 -5.47 -1.83
N GLU A 97 23.24 -6.52 -2.64
CA GLU A 97 24.28 -6.94 -3.58
C GLU A 97 24.52 -5.87 -4.68
N GLN A 98 23.48 -5.15 -5.09
CA GLN A 98 23.55 -4.04 -6.05
C GLN A 98 24.12 -2.75 -5.44
N GLY A 99 24.12 -2.60 -4.10
CA GLY A 99 24.53 -1.40 -3.40
C GLY A 99 23.37 -0.40 -3.16
N ASP A 100 22.14 -0.76 -3.55
CA ASP A 100 20.93 0.06 -3.35
C ASP A 100 20.29 -0.13 -1.97
N ALA A 101 20.78 -1.11 -1.19
CA ALA A 101 20.36 -1.35 0.19
C ALA A 101 21.54 -1.77 1.05
N TYR A 102 21.38 -1.76 2.36
CA TYR A 102 22.42 -2.12 3.31
C TYR A 102 21.86 -2.65 4.63
N TYR A 103 22.68 -3.39 5.37
CA TYR A 103 22.35 -3.86 6.71
C TYR A 103 22.55 -2.74 7.73
N CYS A 104 21.57 -2.55 8.60
CA CYS A 104 21.63 -1.59 9.69
C CYS A 104 21.50 -2.31 11.04
N PHE A 105 22.51 -2.14 11.92
CA PHE A 105 22.61 -2.77 13.23
C PHE A 105 22.36 -1.78 14.38
N CYS A 106 21.84 -0.59 14.07
CA CYS A 106 21.54 0.42 15.09
C CYS A 106 20.40 -0.02 16.00
N ASP A 107 20.58 0.16 17.30
CA ASP A 107 19.55 -0.02 18.31
C ASP A 107 18.63 1.22 18.45
N ALA A 108 17.60 1.11 19.29
CA ALA A 108 16.64 2.18 19.50
C ALA A 108 17.28 3.43 20.13
N GLU A 109 18.29 3.26 21.00
CA GLU A 109 19.00 4.36 21.66
C GLU A 109 19.76 5.19 20.61
N ARG A 110 20.53 4.53 19.73
CA ARG A 110 21.24 5.18 18.63
C ARG A 110 20.30 5.87 17.67
N LEU A 111 19.18 5.22 17.31
CA LEU A 111 18.20 5.79 16.38
C LEU A 111 17.50 7.03 16.95
N SER A 112 17.29 7.10 18.27
CA SER A 112 16.66 8.26 18.91
C SER A 112 17.51 9.54 18.82
N GLN A 113 18.81 9.39 18.57
CA GLN A 113 19.77 10.50 18.40
C GLN A 113 19.88 10.97 16.95
N CYS A 114 19.27 10.24 15.98
CA CYS A 114 19.34 10.60 14.58
C CYS A 114 18.44 11.79 14.29
N LYS A 115 19.07 12.91 13.94
CA LYS A 115 18.39 14.14 13.58
C LYS A 115 19.08 14.76 12.38
N ARG A 116 18.30 15.33 11.47
CA ARG A 116 18.79 16.04 10.29
C ARG A 116 18.09 17.40 10.18
N ASN A 117 18.84 18.43 9.80
CA ASN A 117 18.24 19.71 9.46
C ASN A 117 17.87 19.70 7.97
N VAL A 118 16.59 19.83 7.68
CA VAL A 118 16.04 19.89 6.32
C VAL A 118 15.21 21.17 6.21
N GLY A 119 15.58 22.04 5.29
CA GLY A 119 14.88 23.32 5.10
C GLY A 119 14.80 24.20 6.36
N GLY A 120 15.79 24.13 7.26
CA GLY A 120 15.83 24.88 8.53
C GLY A 120 15.02 24.27 9.68
N LYS A 121 14.43 23.08 9.47
CA LYS A 121 13.73 22.32 10.52
C LYS A 121 14.51 21.07 10.88
N GLU A 122 14.64 20.82 12.19
CA GLU A 122 15.21 19.56 12.68
C GLU A 122 14.15 18.47 12.60
N ILE A 123 14.42 17.43 11.81
CA ILE A 123 13.55 16.26 11.64
C ILE A 123 14.31 14.99 12.04
N SER A 124 13.57 13.99 12.52
CA SER A 124 14.13 12.69 12.87
C SER A 124 14.26 11.85 11.61
N ILE A 125 15.43 11.88 10.99
CA ILE A 125 15.76 11.06 9.81
C ILE A 125 17.05 10.29 10.11
N TYR A 126 17.07 9.01 9.75
CA TYR A 126 18.25 8.16 9.89
C TYR A 126 19.45 8.74 9.13
N ASP A 127 20.59 8.79 9.79
CA ASP A 127 21.82 9.46 9.33
C ASP A 127 22.74 8.57 8.46
N LYS A 128 22.26 7.42 8.00
CA LYS A 128 23.00 6.45 7.17
C LYS A 128 24.25 5.86 7.85
N HIS A 129 24.33 5.87 9.17
CA HIS A 129 25.51 5.43 9.93
C HIS A 129 26.05 4.07 9.48
N CYS A 130 25.17 3.07 9.28
CA CYS A 130 25.60 1.72 8.89
C CYS A 130 25.90 1.58 7.39
N LEU A 131 25.64 2.58 6.55
CA LEU A 131 26.00 2.55 5.12
C LEU A 131 27.53 2.51 4.93
N GLY A 132 28.29 3.08 5.86
CA GLY A 132 29.75 3.13 5.82
C GLY A 132 30.46 1.88 6.37
N LEU A 133 29.73 0.87 6.84
CA LEU A 133 30.34 -0.37 7.33
C LEU A 133 31.00 -1.14 6.18
N SER A 134 32.21 -1.67 6.45
CA SER A 134 32.88 -2.56 5.51
C SER A 134 32.16 -3.90 5.40
N LYS A 135 32.41 -4.63 4.32
CA LYS A 135 31.83 -5.96 4.11
C LYS A 135 32.21 -6.93 5.25
N GLU A 136 33.45 -6.86 5.70
CA GLU A 136 33.97 -7.68 6.80
C GLU A 136 33.27 -7.36 8.14
N GLU A 137 32.97 -6.08 8.41
CA GLU A 137 32.23 -5.66 9.60
C GLU A 137 30.77 -6.13 9.56
N VAL A 138 30.14 -6.05 8.38
CA VAL A 138 28.79 -6.57 8.18
C VAL A 138 28.76 -8.08 8.39
N GLU A 139 29.67 -8.84 7.77
CA GLU A 139 29.76 -10.30 7.93
C GLU A 139 30.03 -10.70 9.40
N ALA A 140 30.93 -9.99 10.09
CA ALA A 140 31.20 -10.24 11.50
C ALA A 140 29.97 -9.99 12.39
N ASN A 141 29.22 -8.90 12.14
CA ASN A 141 27.99 -8.59 12.87
C ASN A 141 26.90 -9.65 12.61
N LEU A 142 26.73 -10.10 11.37
CA LEU A 142 25.79 -11.17 11.01
C LEU A 142 26.20 -12.51 11.66
N ALA A 143 27.47 -12.88 11.60
CA ALA A 143 28.00 -14.09 12.24
C ALA A 143 27.87 -14.07 13.76
N ALA A 144 27.94 -12.89 14.38
CA ALA A 144 27.71 -12.70 15.81
C ALA A 144 26.21 -12.73 16.19
N GLY A 145 25.30 -12.90 15.23
CA GLY A 145 23.85 -12.94 15.46
C GLY A 145 23.26 -11.60 15.93
N LYS A 146 23.90 -10.48 15.62
CA LYS A 146 23.36 -9.18 15.99
C LYS A 146 22.03 -8.92 15.27
N PRO A 147 21.00 -8.42 15.97
CA PRO A 147 19.77 -7.98 15.33
C PRO A 147 20.05 -6.92 14.26
N TYR A 148 19.37 -7.03 13.14
CA TYR A 148 19.52 -6.07 12.05
C TYR A 148 18.20 -5.79 11.35
N VAL A 149 18.18 -4.69 10.61
CA VAL A 149 17.18 -4.41 9.58
C VAL A 149 17.91 -4.21 8.25
N ILE A 150 17.22 -4.38 7.13
CA ILE A 150 17.74 -3.98 5.81
C ILE A 150 17.09 -2.67 5.44
N ARG A 151 17.88 -1.67 5.09
CA ARG A 151 17.42 -0.35 4.66
C ARG A 151 17.74 -0.10 3.20
N PHE A 152 16.80 0.56 2.51
CA PHE A 152 17.04 1.09 1.18
C PHE A 152 17.91 2.36 1.27
N ASN A 153 18.89 2.47 0.41
CA ASN A 153 19.80 3.61 0.34
C ASN A 153 19.18 4.72 -0.52
N MET A 154 18.36 5.59 0.08
CA MET A 154 17.75 6.72 -0.63
C MET A 154 18.81 7.73 -1.09
N PRO A 155 18.70 8.28 -2.31
CA PRO A 155 19.55 9.39 -2.73
C PRO A 155 19.28 10.61 -1.83
N THR A 156 20.34 11.41 -1.59
CA THR A 156 20.26 12.63 -0.74
C THR A 156 20.27 13.91 -1.57
N GLU A 157 20.67 13.81 -2.84
CA GLU A 157 20.77 14.94 -3.76
C GLU A 157 19.74 14.87 -4.89
N GLY A 158 19.36 16.02 -5.43
CA GLY A 158 18.40 16.12 -6.53
C GLY A 158 16.96 15.98 -6.10
N THR A 159 16.11 15.62 -7.03
CA THR A 159 14.66 15.50 -6.84
C THR A 159 14.13 14.18 -7.36
N THR A 160 12.99 13.75 -6.85
CA THR A 160 12.19 12.63 -7.38
C THR A 160 10.84 13.16 -7.82
N THR A 161 10.49 12.94 -9.08
CA THR A 161 9.19 13.31 -9.64
C THR A 161 8.43 12.05 -10.01
N PHE A 162 7.12 12.05 -9.74
CA PHE A 162 6.20 11.02 -10.21
C PHE A 162 4.89 11.65 -10.68
N HIS A 163 4.21 10.96 -11.59
CA HIS A 163 2.90 11.36 -12.08
C HIS A 163 1.80 10.62 -11.31
N ASP A 164 0.74 11.35 -10.95
CA ASP A 164 -0.50 10.80 -10.40
C ASP A 164 -1.67 11.26 -11.25
N GLU A 165 -2.57 10.37 -11.62
CA GLU A 165 -3.71 10.67 -12.51
C GLU A 165 -4.68 11.71 -11.93
N ILE A 166 -4.68 11.89 -10.61
CA ILE A 166 -5.58 12.85 -9.93
C ILE A 166 -4.85 14.15 -9.58
N TYR A 167 -3.60 14.05 -9.12
CA TYR A 167 -2.84 15.17 -8.57
C TYR A 167 -1.79 15.73 -9.55
N GLY A 168 -1.60 15.09 -10.73
CA GLY A 168 -0.59 15.48 -11.70
C GLY A 168 0.84 15.18 -11.25
N ASP A 169 1.80 15.95 -11.75
CA ASP A 169 3.21 15.76 -11.43
C ASP A 169 3.55 16.28 -10.04
N ILE A 170 4.12 15.40 -9.22
CA ILE A 170 4.54 15.68 -7.86
C ILE A 170 6.05 15.51 -7.76
N THR A 171 6.75 16.57 -7.34
CA THR A 171 8.20 16.58 -7.18
C THR A 171 8.55 16.81 -5.73
N VAL A 172 9.46 16.00 -5.19
CA VAL A 172 10.00 16.12 -3.83
C VAL A 172 11.52 16.19 -3.87
N ASN A 173 12.11 16.91 -2.91
CA ASN A 173 13.57 16.92 -2.73
C ASN A 173 14.01 15.59 -2.11
N ASN A 174 15.09 15.00 -2.65
CA ASN A 174 15.57 13.72 -2.13
C ASN A 174 16.12 13.83 -0.69
N GLU A 175 16.57 15.01 -0.27
CA GLU A 175 16.99 15.26 1.12
C GLU A 175 15.87 15.04 2.15
N GLU A 176 14.59 15.11 1.72
CA GLU A 176 13.42 14.87 2.56
C GLU A 176 13.05 13.37 2.65
N LEU A 177 13.65 12.54 1.79
CA LEU A 177 13.42 11.11 1.77
C LEU A 177 14.32 10.41 2.79
N GLU A 178 13.72 9.58 3.63
CA GLU A 178 14.46 8.74 4.58
C GLU A 178 14.77 7.37 3.99
N ASP A 179 15.83 6.73 4.46
CA ASP A 179 16.14 5.35 4.13
C ASP A 179 15.08 4.42 4.71
N LEU A 180 14.23 3.89 3.82
CA LEU A 180 13.16 2.97 4.21
C LEU A 180 13.73 1.69 4.81
N ILE A 181 13.14 1.19 5.88
CA ILE A 181 13.34 -0.20 6.28
C ILE A 181 12.61 -1.08 5.26
N LEU A 182 13.32 -2.00 4.63
CA LEU A 182 12.79 -3.00 3.73
C LEU A 182 12.37 -4.25 4.52
N ILE A 183 13.30 -4.79 5.32
CA ILE A 183 13.09 -5.96 6.18
C ILE A 183 13.31 -5.54 7.64
N LYS A 184 12.34 -5.83 8.47
CA LYS A 184 12.36 -5.59 9.92
C LYS A 184 13.25 -6.64 10.64
N SER A 185 13.58 -6.36 11.89
CA SER A 185 14.38 -7.28 12.73
C SER A 185 13.71 -8.64 13.03
N ASP A 186 12.38 -8.73 12.88
CA ASP A 186 11.61 -9.95 12.97
C ASP A 186 11.61 -10.78 11.67
N GLY A 187 12.28 -10.29 10.62
CA GLY A 187 12.34 -10.93 9.31
C GLY A 187 11.14 -10.65 8.38
N TYR A 188 10.15 -9.88 8.84
CA TYR A 188 9.04 -9.45 7.98
C TYR A 188 9.41 -8.21 7.17
N PRO A 189 8.88 -8.06 5.95
CA PRO A 189 9.01 -6.82 5.20
C PRO A 189 8.18 -5.72 5.86
N THR A 190 8.55 -4.47 5.61
CA THR A 190 7.63 -3.36 5.84
C THR A 190 6.57 -3.32 4.74
N TYR A 191 5.43 -2.71 5.04
CA TYR A 191 4.40 -2.41 4.04
C TYR A 191 4.98 -1.75 2.79
N ASN A 192 5.85 -0.76 2.98
CA ASN A 192 6.44 0.03 1.89
C ASN A 192 7.26 -0.80 0.90
N PHE A 193 7.87 -1.87 1.35
CA PHE A 193 8.64 -2.77 0.49
C PHE A 193 7.77 -3.88 -0.09
N ALA A 194 6.94 -4.50 0.74
CA ALA A 194 6.10 -5.62 0.31
C ALA A 194 5.16 -5.22 -0.84
N ASN A 195 4.54 -4.02 -0.76
CA ASN A 195 3.61 -3.58 -1.81
C ASN A 195 4.30 -3.41 -3.18
N VAL A 196 5.54 -2.89 -3.22
CA VAL A 196 6.30 -2.71 -4.47
C VAL A 196 6.65 -4.06 -5.10
N ILE A 197 7.18 -4.99 -4.28
CA ILE A 197 7.54 -6.33 -4.75
C ILE A 197 6.31 -7.08 -5.28
N ASP A 198 5.22 -7.02 -4.53
CA ASP A 198 3.99 -7.72 -4.90
C ASP A 198 3.31 -7.10 -6.11
N ASP A 199 3.21 -5.78 -6.19
CA ASP A 199 2.61 -5.10 -7.32
C ASP A 199 3.36 -5.42 -8.62
N HIS A 200 4.70 -5.47 -8.59
CA HIS A 200 5.49 -5.88 -9.74
C HIS A 200 5.29 -7.36 -10.09
N LEU A 201 5.45 -8.27 -9.13
CA LEU A 201 5.40 -9.72 -9.39
C LEU A 201 4.00 -10.22 -9.75
N MET A 202 2.97 -9.49 -9.36
CA MET A 202 1.57 -9.77 -9.68
C MET A 202 1.10 -9.02 -10.94
N GLY A 203 1.99 -8.31 -11.64
CA GLY A 203 1.66 -7.61 -12.88
C GLY A 203 0.64 -6.46 -12.72
N VAL A 204 0.65 -5.80 -11.54
CA VAL A 204 -0.24 -4.67 -11.28
C VAL A 204 0.22 -3.45 -12.10
N THR A 205 -0.62 -3.01 -13.01
CA THR A 205 -0.36 -1.85 -13.89
C THR A 205 -0.89 -0.55 -13.32
N HIS A 206 -1.98 -0.58 -12.53
CA HIS A 206 -2.60 0.60 -11.93
C HIS A 206 -2.78 0.40 -10.43
N VAL A 207 -2.18 1.30 -9.64
CA VAL A 207 -2.23 1.30 -8.18
C VAL A 207 -3.22 2.35 -7.71
N VAL A 208 -4.42 1.90 -7.30
CA VAL A 208 -5.47 2.75 -6.72
C VAL A 208 -5.40 2.65 -5.20
N ARG A 209 -5.26 3.78 -4.51
CA ARG A 209 -5.17 3.83 -3.03
C ARG A 209 -5.49 5.22 -2.48
N GLY A 210 -5.54 5.37 -1.15
CA GLY A 210 -5.80 6.66 -0.52
C GLY A 210 -4.66 7.66 -0.69
N ASN A 211 -4.97 8.95 -0.62
CA ASN A 211 -3.97 10.02 -0.80
C ASN A 211 -2.96 10.15 0.35
N GLU A 212 -3.16 9.44 1.45
CA GLU A 212 -2.17 9.32 2.54
C GLU A 212 -0.83 8.72 2.07
N TYR A 213 -0.84 8.01 0.94
CA TYR A 213 0.37 7.40 0.36
C TYR A 213 1.11 8.31 -0.63
N LEU A 214 0.58 9.50 -0.95
CA LEU A 214 1.25 10.45 -1.86
C LEU A 214 2.69 10.75 -1.42
N SER A 215 2.91 10.99 -0.12
CA SER A 215 4.23 11.28 0.43
C SER A 215 5.20 10.08 0.41
N SER A 216 4.68 8.88 0.28
CA SER A 216 5.49 7.65 0.20
C SER A 216 5.78 7.21 -1.23
N SER A 217 5.01 7.67 -2.21
CA SER A 217 5.13 7.26 -3.61
C SER A 217 6.51 7.55 -4.23
N PRO A 218 7.19 8.68 -3.93
CA PRO A 218 8.55 8.91 -4.41
C PRO A 218 9.53 7.82 -3.95
N LYS A 219 9.36 7.32 -2.71
CA LYS A 219 10.19 6.26 -2.15
C LYS A 219 9.97 4.93 -2.87
N TYR A 220 8.74 4.64 -3.28
CA TYR A 220 8.41 3.42 -4.05
C TYR A 220 9.03 3.47 -5.43
N ASN A 221 8.97 4.62 -6.11
CA ASN A 221 9.58 4.79 -7.42
C ASN A 221 11.08 4.50 -7.39
N ARG A 222 11.78 4.92 -6.33
CA ARG A 222 13.20 4.60 -6.16
C ARG A 222 13.47 3.10 -6.04
N ILE A 223 12.56 2.35 -5.43
CA ILE A 223 12.69 0.88 -5.35
C ILE A 223 12.43 0.26 -6.75
N TYR A 224 11.39 0.71 -7.49
CA TYR A 224 11.17 0.26 -8.87
C TYR A 224 12.38 0.55 -9.76
N GLU A 225 12.93 1.76 -9.69
CA GLU A 225 14.11 2.19 -10.45
C GLU A 225 15.34 1.34 -10.13
N ALA A 226 15.61 1.04 -8.86
CA ALA A 226 16.74 0.20 -8.44
C ALA A 226 16.68 -1.22 -9.01
N PHE A 227 15.48 -1.76 -9.19
CA PHE A 227 15.28 -3.05 -9.86
C PHE A 227 15.23 -2.94 -11.39
N GLY A 228 15.16 -1.73 -11.96
CA GLY A 228 14.93 -1.53 -13.39
C GLY A 228 13.50 -1.92 -13.81
N TRP A 229 12.54 -1.86 -12.89
CA TRP A 229 11.15 -2.20 -13.14
C TRP A 229 10.35 -0.98 -13.59
N GLU A 230 9.31 -1.23 -14.38
CA GLU A 230 8.34 -0.20 -14.76
C GLU A 230 7.52 0.23 -13.54
N VAL A 231 7.37 1.54 -13.36
CA VAL A 231 6.54 2.13 -12.31
C VAL A 231 5.07 2.05 -12.73
N PRO A 232 4.17 1.54 -11.88
CA PRO A 232 2.76 1.49 -12.21
C PRO A 232 2.12 2.89 -12.26
N VAL A 233 1.00 3.00 -12.95
CA VAL A 233 0.16 4.20 -12.93
C VAL A 233 -0.44 4.40 -11.55
N TYR A 234 -0.28 5.59 -10.97
CA TYR A 234 -0.83 5.92 -9.66
C TYR A 234 -2.15 6.67 -9.76
N VAL A 235 -3.12 6.23 -8.96
CA VAL A 235 -4.43 6.88 -8.79
C VAL A 235 -4.68 7.05 -7.28
N HIS A 236 -4.31 8.20 -6.73
CA HIS A 236 -4.53 8.46 -5.31
C HIS A 236 -5.90 9.11 -5.07
N CYS A 237 -6.78 8.38 -4.41
CA CYS A 237 -8.13 8.85 -4.10
C CYS A 237 -8.10 9.92 -3.01
N PRO A 238 -8.81 11.06 -3.16
CA PRO A 238 -8.91 12.06 -2.12
C PRO A 238 -9.61 11.51 -0.87
N LEU A 239 -9.53 12.21 0.25
CA LEU A 239 -10.22 11.81 1.48
C LEU A 239 -11.74 11.83 1.29
N ILE A 240 -12.44 10.92 1.96
CA ILE A 240 -13.89 11.05 2.16
C ILE A 240 -14.10 11.96 3.37
N THR A 241 -14.89 13.02 3.17
CA THR A 241 -15.20 14.00 4.18
C THR A 241 -16.71 14.05 4.46
N ASN A 242 -17.07 14.57 5.63
CA ASN A 242 -18.44 14.97 5.93
C ASN A 242 -18.77 16.32 5.24
N GLU A 243 -19.98 16.83 5.46
CA GLU A 243 -20.43 18.13 4.93
C GLU A 243 -19.57 19.31 5.40
N GLU A 244 -18.92 19.19 6.54
CA GLU A 244 -18.01 20.18 7.12
C GLU A 244 -16.57 20.05 6.61
N HIS A 245 -16.34 19.23 5.56
CA HIS A 245 -15.01 18.92 4.99
C HIS A 245 -14.02 18.26 5.94
N GLN A 246 -14.52 17.65 7.04
CA GLN A 246 -13.70 16.91 7.99
C GLN A 246 -13.60 15.45 7.56
N LYS A 247 -12.40 14.86 7.71
CA LYS A 247 -12.16 13.44 7.41
C LYS A 247 -13.11 12.55 8.19
N LEU A 248 -13.83 11.66 7.51
CA LEU A 248 -14.61 10.62 8.16
C LEU A 248 -13.68 9.73 8.99
N SER A 249 -13.96 9.62 10.28
CA SER A 249 -13.17 8.82 11.21
C SER A 249 -14.07 7.88 11.99
N LYS A 250 -13.49 6.80 12.54
CA LYS A 250 -14.21 5.85 13.41
C LYS A 250 -14.91 6.53 14.61
N ARG A 251 -14.46 7.72 15.01
CA ARG A 251 -15.07 8.51 16.10
C ARG A 251 -16.40 9.16 15.71
N CYS A 252 -16.67 9.33 14.42
CA CYS A 252 -17.90 9.95 13.91
C CYS A 252 -19.04 8.93 13.71
N GLY A 253 -18.87 7.66 14.07
CA GLY A 253 -19.95 6.66 14.15
C GLY A 253 -20.51 6.13 12.82
N HIS A 254 -19.98 6.55 11.66
CA HIS A 254 -20.54 6.23 10.35
C HIS A 254 -19.44 5.98 9.30
N SER A 255 -18.43 5.21 9.66
CA SER A 255 -17.24 5.06 8.81
C SER A 255 -17.01 3.65 8.26
N SER A 256 -17.79 2.67 8.66
CA SER A 256 -17.73 1.31 8.13
C SER A 256 -18.87 1.00 7.18
N TYR A 257 -18.66 -0.01 6.33
CA TYR A 257 -19.70 -0.54 5.45
C TYR A 257 -20.94 -0.98 6.27
N GLU A 258 -20.73 -1.69 7.37
CA GLU A 258 -21.80 -2.15 8.25
C GLU A 258 -22.61 -0.98 8.85
N ASP A 259 -21.96 0.14 9.18
CA ASP A 259 -22.62 1.33 9.68
C ASP A 259 -23.59 1.91 8.63
N LEU A 260 -23.19 1.93 7.35
CA LEU A 260 -24.05 2.38 6.25
C LEU A 260 -25.26 1.46 6.07
N ILE A 261 -25.05 0.15 6.11
CA ILE A 261 -26.14 -0.82 5.99
C ILE A 261 -27.14 -0.69 7.14
N ASN A 262 -26.66 -0.51 8.37
CA ASN A 262 -27.51 -0.31 9.55
C ASN A 262 -28.34 0.99 9.49
N GLN A 263 -27.90 1.96 8.70
CA GLN A 263 -28.65 3.20 8.43
C GLN A 263 -29.63 3.08 7.27
N GLY A 264 -29.73 1.90 6.64
CA GLY A 264 -30.67 1.65 5.56
C GLY A 264 -30.15 1.98 4.16
N PHE A 265 -28.84 2.23 4.00
CA PHE A 265 -28.25 2.32 2.66
C PHE A 265 -28.28 0.95 1.98
N LEU A 266 -28.65 0.94 0.69
CA LEU A 266 -28.76 -0.30 -0.08
C LEU A 266 -27.39 -0.83 -0.49
N HIS A 267 -27.23 -2.15 -0.48
CA HIS A 267 -26.00 -2.89 -0.85
C HIS A 267 -25.57 -2.72 -2.32
N TYR A 268 -26.43 -2.22 -3.21
CA TYR A 268 -26.29 -2.38 -4.65
C TYR A 268 -25.46 -1.29 -5.31
N ILE A 269 -24.28 -1.69 -5.79
CA ILE A 269 -23.53 -0.95 -6.82
C ILE A 269 -23.66 -1.67 -8.18
N SER A 270 -23.88 -2.99 -8.20
CA SER A 270 -23.63 -3.85 -9.37
C SER A 270 -24.70 -3.92 -10.45
N ASP A 271 -26.00 -3.78 -10.14
CA ASP A 271 -27.03 -4.06 -11.14
C ASP A 271 -27.35 -2.88 -12.08
N ARG A 272 -26.79 -1.69 -11.83
CA ARG A 272 -27.01 -0.51 -12.67
C ARG A 272 -25.82 -0.09 -13.53
N TRP A 273 -24.69 -0.80 -13.45
CA TRP A 273 -23.49 -0.52 -14.25
C TRP A 273 -23.16 -1.57 -15.30
N CYS A 274 -23.98 -2.61 -15.44
CA CYS A 274 -24.01 -3.33 -16.69
C CYS A 274 -24.53 -2.40 -17.78
N PRO A 275 -23.94 -2.34 -18.99
CA PRO A 275 -24.52 -1.57 -20.08
C PRO A 275 -25.96 -2.07 -20.25
N ALA A 276 -26.91 -1.19 -19.96
CA ALA A 276 -28.32 -1.47 -20.20
C ALA A 276 -28.46 -1.82 -21.68
N PRO A 277 -29.25 -2.82 -22.04
CA PRO A 277 -29.58 -3.05 -23.42
C PRO A 277 -30.13 -1.72 -23.98
N GLU A 278 -29.82 -1.41 -25.23
CA GLU A 278 -29.99 -0.11 -25.93
C GLU A 278 -31.36 0.59 -25.81
N ASN A 279 -32.29 0.07 -24.99
CA ASN A 279 -33.67 0.55 -24.85
C ASN A 279 -34.15 0.86 -23.43
N ALA A 280 -33.26 1.01 -22.44
CA ALA A 280 -33.67 1.39 -21.10
C ALA A 280 -33.61 2.91 -20.89
N SER A 281 -34.76 3.58 -20.89
CA SER A 281 -34.89 4.99 -20.54
C SER A 281 -34.47 5.23 -19.08
N ILE A 282 -33.48 6.10 -18.89
CA ILE A 282 -33.02 6.53 -17.57
C ILE A 282 -34.06 7.49 -16.98
N HIS A 283 -34.94 7.00 -16.14
CA HIS A 283 -35.76 7.81 -15.25
C HIS A 283 -35.50 7.37 -13.80
N GLY A 284 -34.72 8.17 -13.09
CA GLY A 284 -34.45 7.99 -11.66
C GLY A 284 -33.44 9.01 -11.17
N GLY A 285 -33.88 10.27 -11.04
CA GLY A 285 -33.08 11.33 -10.44
C GLY A 285 -32.80 11.04 -8.96
N TRP A 286 -31.57 11.24 -8.56
CA TRP A 286 -31.19 11.37 -7.15
C TRP A 286 -31.83 12.67 -6.63
N SER A 287 -32.87 12.57 -5.83
CA SER A 287 -33.27 13.65 -4.93
C SER A 287 -32.79 13.28 -3.53
N ALA A 288 -31.88 14.09 -2.99
CA ALA A 288 -31.58 14.06 -1.56
C ALA A 288 -32.83 14.37 -0.77
N PRO A 289 -33.11 13.69 0.35
CA PRO A 289 -34.23 14.07 1.22
C PRO A 289 -33.94 15.45 1.82
N SER A 290 -34.76 16.40 1.51
CA SER A 290 -34.84 17.70 2.19
C SER A 290 -35.60 17.50 3.51
N GLY A 291 -34.95 17.80 4.63
CA GLY A 291 -35.54 17.82 5.97
C GLY A 291 -34.49 17.73 7.04
#